data_ac322fa789c26a50f6bbc0c8d5e50acc
#
_entry.id   ac322fa789c26a50f6bbc0c8d5e50acc
#
_cell.length_a   1.000
_cell.length_b   1.000
_cell.length_c   1.000
_cell.angle_alpha   90.00
_cell.angle_beta   90.00
_cell.angle_gamma   90.00
#
_symmetry.space_group_name_H-M   'P 1'
#
loop_
_entity.id
_entity.type
_entity.pdbx_description
1 polymer ?
#
loop_
_entity_poly.entity_id
_entity_poly.type
_entity_poly.pdbx_seq_one_letter_code
_entity_poly.pdbx_strand_id
1 'polypeptide(L)'
;TSRLEQLMEQNNILCTVYDGTVANPTTDNVEEALHLYKENNCQALIGFGGGSSMDCAKAVGACIARPKTPLMKMKGILKVIRPLPPLFAVPTTAGTGSETALAAVITDAKTRVKYPINDFPLIPRYAVLDPEVTRSLPPFITASTGLDALTHAVEAYIGRSTTKKTRKAALKAVQLIFANLQTAYHDGNNMTARKNMLHASYYAGVAFTISYVGYVHAVAHSLGGKYNIPHGLANAVLLPIVLRDYAAAAQRKLHDLANAAGLSDENDTDCVAAEK
;
A
#
# COMPACT_ATOMS: atom_id res chain seq x y z
N THR A 1 -14.82 12.21 3.55
CA THR A 1 -15.62 11.49 4.59
C THR A 1 -17.10 11.85 4.49
N SER A 2 -17.50 13.14 4.36
CA SER A 2 -18.92 13.58 4.37
C SER A 2 -19.85 12.79 3.44
N ARG A 3 -19.41 12.46 2.22
CA ARG A 3 -20.21 11.60 1.31
C ARG A 3 -20.40 10.19 1.85
N LEU A 4 -19.40 9.62 2.50
CA LEU A 4 -19.49 8.29 3.11
C LEU A 4 -20.44 8.33 4.32
N GLU A 5 -20.34 9.35 5.16
CA GLU A 5 -21.24 9.55 6.31
C GLU A 5 -22.70 9.67 5.85
N GLN A 6 -22.97 10.47 4.83
CA GLN A 6 -24.32 10.58 4.25
C GLN A 6 -24.85 9.25 3.72
N LEU A 7 -23.99 8.45 3.03
CA LEU A 7 -24.40 7.13 2.56
C LEU A 7 -24.69 6.17 3.70
N MET A 8 -23.93 6.21 4.79
CA MET A 8 -24.19 5.40 5.99
C MET A 8 -25.50 5.79 6.64
N GLU A 9 -25.74 7.09 6.83
CA GLU A 9 -26.96 7.62 7.40
C GLU A 9 -28.20 7.25 6.57
N GLN A 10 -28.15 7.40 5.24
CA GLN A 10 -29.22 7.00 4.33
C GLN A 10 -29.58 5.50 4.41
N ASN A 11 -28.63 4.67 4.86
CA ASN A 11 -28.82 3.23 5.03
C ASN A 11 -29.03 2.83 6.51
N ASN A 12 -29.31 3.81 7.41
CA ASN A 12 -29.49 3.60 8.84
C ASN A 12 -28.28 2.90 9.53
N ILE A 13 -27.06 3.17 9.04
CA ILE A 13 -25.83 2.69 9.66
C ILE A 13 -25.22 3.81 10.47
N LEU A 14 -25.12 3.61 11.78
CA LEU A 14 -24.43 4.55 12.66
C LEU A 14 -22.93 4.55 12.34
N CYS A 15 -22.38 5.74 12.16
CA CYS A 15 -20.97 5.92 11.82
C CYS A 15 -20.34 6.97 12.75
N THR A 16 -19.18 6.63 13.31
CA THR A 16 -18.34 7.56 14.07
C THR A 16 -17.06 7.78 13.30
N VAL A 17 -16.68 9.03 13.08
CA VAL A 17 -15.48 9.39 12.29
C VAL A 17 -14.37 9.83 13.23
N TYR A 18 -13.18 9.25 13.01
CA TYR A 18 -11.91 9.75 13.53
C TYR A 18 -11.08 10.29 12.37
N ASP A 19 -10.83 11.58 12.34
CA ASP A 19 -10.09 12.30 11.29
C ASP A 19 -8.71 12.81 11.74
N GLY A 20 -8.29 12.47 12.96
CA GLY A 20 -7.02 12.89 13.55
C GLY A 20 -5.79 12.13 13.02
N THR A 21 -5.94 11.16 12.11
CA THR A 21 -4.80 10.37 11.61
C THR A 21 -3.84 11.24 10.80
N VAL A 22 -2.60 11.35 11.25
CA VAL A 22 -1.52 12.07 10.54
C VAL A 22 -0.78 11.16 9.55
N ALA A 23 -0.01 11.77 8.65
CA ALA A 23 0.95 11.03 7.83
C ALA A 23 1.93 10.26 8.74
N ASN A 24 2.09 8.95 8.52
CA ASN A 24 2.78 8.03 9.42
C ASN A 24 2.10 7.97 10.80
N PRO A 25 0.99 7.24 10.94
CA PRO A 25 0.14 7.25 12.11
C PRO A 25 0.92 6.92 13.38
N THR A 26 0.62 7.64 14.44
CA THR A 26 1.27 7.48 15.73
C THR A 26 0.52 6.53 16.65
N THR A 27 1.19 6.08 17.71
CA THR A 27 0.54 5.34 18.79
C THR A 27 -0.63 6.12 19.40
N ASP A 28 -0.51 7.45 19.49
CA ASP A 28 -1.55 8.32 20.05
C ASP A 28 -2.78 8.34 19.12
N ASN A 29 -2.60 8.42 17.80
CA ASN A 29 -3.72 8.30 16.84
C ASN A 29 -4.46 6.97 17.00
N VAL A 30 -3.73 5.88 17.22
CA VAL A 30 -4.35 4.57 17.43
C VAL A 30 -5.11 4.52 18.75
N GLU A 31 -4.59 5.12 19.83
CA GLU A 31 -5.25 5.17 21.14
C GLU A 31 -6.52 6.03 21.09
N GLU A 32 -6.48 7.20 20.46
CA GLU A 32 -7.64 8.07 20.29
C GLU A 32 -8.76 7.40 19.47
N ALA A 33 -8.40 6.81 18.32
CA ALA A 33 -9.36 6.10 17.49
C ALA A 33 -9.93 4.85 18.20
N LEU A 34 -9.13 4.14 18.99
CA LEU A 34 -9.57 3.01 19.79
C LEU A 34 -10.55 3.43 20.90
N HIS A 35 -10.32 4.60 21.50
CA HIS A 35 -11.23 5.16 22.50
C HIS A 35 -12.60 5.43 21.89
N LEU A 36 -12.63 6.15 20.76
CA LEU A 36 -13.88 6.44 20.02
C LEU A 36 -14.61 5.15 19.60
N TYR A 37 -13.87 4.15 19.11
CA TYR A 37 -14.44 2.84 18.74
C TYR A 37 -15.19 2.19 19.92
N LYS A 38 -14.58 2.19 21.10
CA LYS A 38 -15.17 1.59 22.30
C LYS A 38 -16.33 2.40 22.85
N GLU A 39 -16.19 3.71 22.95
CA GLU A 39 -17.19 4.63 23.48
C GLU A 39 -18.49 4.57 22.66
N ASN A 40 -18.38 4.43 21.34
CA ASN A 40 -19.52 4.35 20.44
C ASN A 40 -19.97 2.91 20.12
N ASN A 41 -19.44 1.90 20.83
CA ASN A 41 -19.77 0.49 20.62
C ASN A 41 -19.70 0.04 19.17
N CYS A 42 -18.70 0.52 18.41
CA CYS A 42 -18.52 0.17 17.02
C CYS A 42 -18.26 -1.33 16.83
N GLN A 43 -18.70 -1.89 15.70
CA GLN A 43 -18.60 -3.34 15.41
C GLN A 43 -17.72 -3.61 14.20
N ALA A 44 -17.39 -2.60 13.40
CA ALA A 44 -16.57 -2.68 12.22
C ALA A 44 -15.64 -1.47 12.12
N LEU A 45 -14.66 -1.55 11.24
CA LEU A 45 -13.69 -0.49 10.96
C LEU A 45 -13.69 -0.18 9.47
N ILE A 46 -13.63 1.09 9.12
CA ILE A 46 -13.44 1.57 7.76
C ILE A 46 -12.16 2.41 7.73
N GLY A 47 -11.12 1.90 7.08
CA GLY A 47 -9.92 2.67 6.77
C GLY A 47 -10.13 3.46 5.47
N PHE A 48 -10.61 4.70 5.57
CA PHE A 48 -10.85 5.58 4.43
C PHE A 48 -9.71 6.59 4.30
N GLY A 49 -8.89 6.46 3.24
CA GLY A 49 -7.76 7.36 3.03
C GLY A 49 -6.57 6.68 2.35
N GLY A 50 -5.38 7.24 2.51
CA GLY A 50 -4.13 6.62 2.08
C GLY A 50 -3.67 5.51 3.02
N GLY A 51 -2.45 5.01 2.83
CA GLY A 51 -1.85 3.96 3.66
C GLY A 51 -1.92 4.27 5.15
N SER A 52 -1.68 5.52 5.55
CA SER A 52 -1.69 5.94 6.96
C SER A 52 -3.03 5.71 7.65
N SER A 53 -4.14 6.08 7.00
CA SER A 53 -5.49 5.87 7.56
C SER A 53 -5.82 4.38 7.66
N MET A 54 -5.44 3.59 6.65
CA MET A 54 -5.65 2.15 6.66
C MET A 54 -4.79 1.46 7.72
N ASP A 55 -3.54 1.86 7.88
CA ASP A 55 -2.62 1.31 8.88
C ASP A 55 -3.08 1.65 10.31
N CYS A 56 -3.59 2.87 10.54
CA CYS A 56 -4.23 3.24 11.80
C CYS A 56 -5.43 2.32 12.10
N ALA A 57 -6.35 2.15 11.13
CA ALA A 57 -7.52 1.28 11.30
C ALA A 57 -7.12 -0.19 11.59
N LYS A 58 -6.08 -0.71 10.92
CA LYS A 58 -5.52 -2.05 11.20
C LYS A 58 -4.98 -2.15 12.63
N ALA A 59 -4.23 -1.14 13.07
CA ALA A 59 -3.66 -1.11 14.42
C ALA A 59 -4.75 -1.02 15.50
N VAL A 60 -5.79 -0.22 15.28
CA VAL A 60 -6.99 -0.21 16.15
C VAL A 60 -7.62 -1.61 16.21
N GLY A 61 -7.81 -2.25 15.06
CA GLY A 61 -8.32 -3.62 14.99
C GLY A 61 -7.45 -4.62 15.77
N ALA A 62 -6.12 -4.49 15.68
CA ALA A 62 -5.19 -5.31 16.45
C ALA A 62 -5.32 -5.11 17.97
N CYS A 63 -5.49 -3.85 18.40
CA CYS A 63 -5.72 -3.54 19.82
C CYS A 63 -7.05 -4.12 20.33
N ILE A 64 -8.10 -4.12 19.49
CA ILE A 64 -9.39 -4.75 19.83
C ILE A 64 -9.24 -6.27 19.94
N ALA A 65 -8.54 -6.89 19.00
CA ALA A 65 -8.29 -8.34 19.00
C ALA A 65 -7.40 -8.79 20.19
N ARG A 66 -6.54 -7.89 20.67
CA ARG A 66 -5.57 -8.15 21.76
C ARG A 66 -5.64 -7.11 22.89
N PRO A 67 -6.78 -6.97 23.59
CA PRO A 67 -7.03 -5.85 24.51
C PRO A 67 -6.09 -5.79 25.72
N LYS A 68 -5.41 -6.88 26.06
CA LYS A 68 -4.44 -6.96 27.15
C LYS A 68 -2.98 -6.80 26.70
N THR A 69 -2.75 -6.61 25.40
CA THR A 69 -1.40 -6.54 24.83
C THR A 69 -1.14 -5.11 24.34
N PRO A 70 -0.19 -4.38 24.92
CA PRO A 70 0.19 -3.06 24.41
C PRO A 70 0.60 -3.11 22.93
N LEU A 71 0.25 -2.08 22.15
CA LEU A 71 0.51 -2.01 20.71
C LEU A 71 1.99 -2.25 20.38
N MET A 72 2.91 -1.68 21.16
CA MET A 72 4.35 -1.87 21.01
C MET A 72 4.82 -3.33 21.14
N LYS A 73 4.09 -4.16 21.87
CA LYS A 73 4.39 -5.58 22.00
C LYS A 73 3.94 -6.40 20.78
N MET A 74 3.13 -5.80 19.90
CA MET A 74 2.71 -6.41 18.64
C MET A 74 3.68 -6.12 17.48
N LYS A 75 4.72 -5.30 17.70
CA LYS A 75 5.80 -5.04 16.75
C LYS A 75 6.41 -6.34 16.23
N GLY A 76 6.58 -6.45 14.91
CA GLY A 76 7.20 -7.59 14.24
C GLY A 76 6.18 -8.51 13.58
N ILE A 77 6.43 -9.80 13.58
CA ILE A 77 5.70 -10.79 12.78
C ILE A 77 4.88 -11.70 13.69
N LEU A 78 3.62 -12.01 13.30
CA LEU A 78 2.74 -13.00 13.94
C LEU A 78 2.52 -12.73 15.45
N LYS A 79 2.23 -11.49 15.81
CA LYS A 79 1.99 -11.08 17.21
C LYS A 79 0.50 -10.82 17.52
N VAL A 80 -0.32 -10.61 16.50
CA VAL A 80 -1.78 -10.40 16.65
C VAL A 80 -2.50 -11.75 16.72
N ILE A 81 -2.36 -12.60 15.69
CA ILE A 81 -2.83 -14.01 15.58
C ILE A 81 -4.37 -14.15 15.66
N ARG A 82 -5.08 -13.17 16.19
CA ARG A 82 -6.53 -13.18 16.40
C ARG A 82 -7.24 -12.40 15.29
N PRO A 83 -8.44 -12.84 14.88
CA PRO A 83 -9.23 -12.09 13.89
C PRO A 83 -9.58 -10.70 14.42
N LEU A 84 -9.48 -9.72 13.52
CA LEU A 84 -9.93 -8.36 13.76
C LEU A 84 -11.46 -8.26 13.59
N PRO A 85 -12.09 -7.19 14.10
CA PRO A 85 -13.41 -6.79 13.64
C PRO A 85 -13.43 -6.65 12.12
N PRO A 86 -14.59 -6.77 11.44
CA PRO A 86 -14.67 -6.52 10.01
C PRO A 86 -14.00 -5.21 9.64
N LEU A 87 -12.98 -5.28 8.77
CA LEU A 87 -12.21 -4.14 8.31
C LEU A 87 -12.44 -3.94 6.82
N PHE A 88 -12.92 -2.76 6.46
CA PHE A 88 -13.10 -2.28 5.10
C PHE A 88 -12.00 -1.27 4.79
N ALA A 89 -11.27 -1.46 3.70
CA ALA A 89 -10.28 -0.51 3.23
C ALA A 89 -10.81 0.23 2.00
N VAL A 90 -10.79 1.55 2.04
CA VAL A 90 -11.21 2.43 0.94
C VAL A 90 -10.05 3.34 0.60
N PRO A 91 -9.13 2.91 -0.27
CA PRO A 91 -7.93 3.66 -0.60
C PRO A 91 -8.28 4.91 -1.41
N THR A 92 -7.79 6.07 -0.96
CA THR A 92 -7.87 7.33 -1.70
C THR A 92 -6.56 7.66 -2.45
N THR A 93 -5.56 6.77 -2.37
CA THR A 93 -4.31 6.82 -3.13
C THR A 93 -4.11 5.49 -3.85
N ALA A 94 -3.46 5.52 -4.99
CA ALA A 94 -3.17 4.34 -5.79
C ALA A 94 -1.67 4.00 -5.74
N GLY A 95 -1.22 3.38 -4.64
CA GLY A 95 0.21 3.14 -4.46
C GLY A 95 0.57 2.15 -3.36
N THR A 96 0.13 2.40 -2.15
CA THR A 96 0.62 1.68 -0.96
C THR A 96 0.21 0.21 -0.91
N GLY A 97 -0.87 -0.19 -1.59
CA GLY A 97 -1.41 -1.55 -1.51
C GLY A 97 -1.86 -1.96 -0.10
N SER A 98 -2.00 -1.00 0.83
CA SER A 98 -2.38 -1.31 2.22
C SER A 98 -3.75 -2.00 2.31
N GLU A 99 -4.63 -1.80 1.34
CA GLU A 99 -5.92 -2.48 1.23
C GLU A 99 -5.81 -3.99 1.06
N THR A 100 -4.63 -4.51 0.74
CA THR A 100 -4.35 -5.96 0.62
C THR A 100 -3.19 -6.43 1.48
N ALA A 101 -2.49 -5.50 2.14
CA ALA A 101 -1.27 -5.80 2.87
C ALA A 101 -1.54 -6.34 4.28
N LEU A 102 -0.70 -7.31 4.70
CA LEU A 102 -0.67 -7.83 6.07
C LEU A 102 0.04 -6.90 7.05
N ALA A 103 0.58 -5.79 6.58
CA ALA A 103 1.36 -4.84 7.36
C ALA A 103 0.53 -3.64 7.82
N ALA A 104 0.84 -3.13 9.01
CA ALA A 104 0.52 -1.78 9.48
C ALA A 104 1.80 -1.14 10.02
N VAL A 105 2.15 0.04 9.52
CA VAL A 105 3.35 0.76 9.97
C VAL A 105 2.93 1.89 10.90
N ILE A 106 3.38 1.81 12.14
CA ILE A 106 3.04 2.76 13.21
C ILE A 106 4.30 3.47 13.70
N THR A 107 4.17 4.72 14.07
CA THR A 107 5.23 5.51 14.68
C THR A 107 4.99 5.60 16.18
N ASP A 108 5.95 5.20 16.97
CA ASP A 108 5.91 5.46 18.42
C ASP A 108 5.96 6.97 18.68
N ALA A 109 4.93 7.52 19.31
CA ALA A 109 4.81 8.96 19.54
C ALA A 109 5.94 9.52 20.43
N LYS A 110 6.47 8.71 21.36
CA LYS A 110 7.51 9.12 22.32
C LYS A 110 8.90 9.04 21.71
N THR A 111 9.21 7.90 21.07
CA THR A 111 10.56 7.65 20.54
C THR A 111 10.75 8.08 19.09
N ARG A 112 9.64 8.37 18.38
CA ARG A 112 9.61 8.68 16.95
C ARG A 112 10.10 7.52 16.05
N VAL A 113 10.21 6.34 16.60
CA VAL A 113 10.65 5.15 15.85
C VAL A 113 9.46 4.53 15.14
N LYS A 114 9.59 4.35 13.82
CA LYS A 114 8.61 3.60 13.01
C LYS A 114 8.85 2.11 13.18
N TYR A 115 7.75 1.36 13.28
CA TYR A 115 7.81 -0.09 13.33
C TYR A 115 6.61 -0.73 12.62
N PRO A 116 6.83 -1.85 11.93
CA PRO A 116 5.74 -2.61 11.33
C PRO A 116 5.13 -3.59 12.33
N ILE A 117 3.83 -3.79 12.20
CA ILE A 117 3.08 -4.93 12.72
C ILE A 117 2.68 -5.75 11.51
N ASN A 118 3.15 -6.98 11.40
CA ASN A 118 2.93 -7.85 10.25
C ASN A 118 2.20 -9.11 10.67
N ASP A 119 0.93 -9.23 10.28
CA ASP A 119 0.16 -10.43 10.59
C ASP A 119 -1.02 -10.61 9.60
N PHE A 120 -1.37 -11.84 9.29
CA PHE A 120 -2.47 -12.15 8.36
C PHE A 120 -3.82 -11.54 8.75
N PRO A 121 -4.23 -11.50 10.03
CA PRO A 121 -5.46 -10.84 10.44
C PRO A 121 -5.56 -9.35 10.09
N LEU A 122 -4.43 -8.67 9.82
CA LEU A 122 -4.41 -7.27 9.43
C LEU A 122 -4.82 -7.03 7.98
N ILE A 123 -4.88 -8.08 7.16
CA ILE A 123 -5.38 -7.95 5.78
C ILE A 123 -6.86 -7.55 5.85
N PRO A 124 -7.25 -6.41 5.26
CA PRO A 124 -8.65 -5.99 5.25
C PRO A 124 -9.55 -7.07 4.63
N ARG A 125 -10.71 -7.28 5.23
CA ARG A 125 -11.68 -8.25 4.73
C ARG A 125 -12.28 -7.83 3.40
N TYR A 126 -12.41 -6.52 3.20
CA TYR A 126 -12.96 -5.92 1.99
C TYR A 126 -12.10 -4.74 1.55
N ALA A 127 -11.80 -4.67 0.25
CA ALA A 127 -11.20 -3.52 -0.40
C ALA A 127 -12.23 -2.89 -1.35
N VAL A 128 -12.55 -1.63 -1.15
CA VAL A 128 -13.48 -0.87 -1.99
C VAL A 128 -12.66 0.07 -2.87
N LEU A 129 -12.59 -0.25 -4.15
CA LEU A 129 -11.77 0.47 -5.12
C LEU A 129 -12.66 1.43 -5.94
N ASP A 130 -12.97 2.60 -5.35
CA ASP A 130 -13.74 3.65 -6.01
C ASP A 130 -12.79 4.70 -6.61
N PRO A 131 -12.70 4.84 -7.95
CA PRO A 131 -11.81 5.81 -8.57
C PRO A 131 -12.19 7.27 -8.27
N GLU A 132 -13.46 7.54 -7.96
CA GLU A 132 -13.93 8.89 -7.64
C GLU A 132 -13.19 9.50 -6.44
N VAL A 133 -12.84 8.68 -5.43
CA VAL A 133 -12.13 9.17 -4.23
C VAL A 133 -10.65 9.50 -4.51
N THR A 134 -10.14 9.16 -5.70
CA THR A 134 -8.78 9.50 -6.14
C THR A 134 -8.74 10.69 -7.10
N ARG A 135 -9.90 11.21 -7.55
CA ARG A 135 -10.00 12.27 -8.55
C ARG A 135 -9.21 13.53 -8.17
N SER A 136 -9.29 13.92 -6.90
CA SER A 136 -8.65 15.14 -6.39
C SER A 136 -7.16 14.98 -6.03
N LEU A 137 -6.55 13.82 -6.29
CA LEU A 137 -5.13 13.63 -6.01
C LEU A 137 -4.28 14.57 -6.86
N PRO A 138 -3.38 15.36 -6.25
CA PRO A 138 -2.41 16.16 -6.99
C PRO A 138 -1.51 15.29 -7.89
N PRO A 139 -1.04 15.82 -9.04
CA PRO A 139 -0.14 15.10 -9.93
C PRO A 139 1.08 14.51 -9.25
N PHE A 140 1.73 15.27 -8.36
CA PHE A 140 2.88 14.78 -7.59
C PHE A 140 2.55 13.54 -6.74
N ILE A 141 1.40 13.53 -6.07
CA ILE A 141 0.97 12.37 -5.27
C ILE A 141 0.62 11.21 -6.19
N THR A 142 -0.08 11.47 -7.30
CA THR A 142 -0.39 10.44 -8.31
C THR A 142 0.89 9.75 -8.82
N ALA A 143 1.92 10.54 -9.19
CA ALA A 143 3.18 10.00 -9.69
C ALA A 143 3.94 9.24 -8.61
N SER A 144 4.14 9.84 -7.44
CA SER A 144 4.93 9.22 -6.37
C SER A 144 4.29 7.93 -5.85
N THR A 145 2.97 7.89 -5.69
CA THR A 145 2.28 6.66 -5.25
C THR A 145 2.23 5.62 -6.38
N GLY A 146 2.05 6.03 -7.63
CA GLY A 146 2.06 5.11 -8.77
C GLY A 146 3.43 4.44 -8.97
N LEU A 147 4.52 5.18 -8.78
CA LEU A 147 5.89 4.64 -8.82
C LEU A 147 6.21 3.78 -7.59
N ASP A 148 5.60 4.06 -6.45
CA ASP A 148 5.64 3.18 -5.28
C ASP A 148 4.99 1.83 -5.58
N ALA A 149 3.79 1.82 -6.18
CA ALA A 149 3.14 0.59 -6.65
C ALA A 149 3.98 -0.17 -7.68
N LEU A 150 4.65 0.55 -8.59
CA LEU A 150 5.58 -0.06 -9.54
C LEU A 150 6.74 -0.75 -8.81
N THR A 151 7.34 -0.07 -7.84
CA THR A 151 8.44 -0.63 -7.05
C THR A 151 8.00 -1.87 -6.28
N HIS A 152 6.82 -1.85 -5.65
CA HIS A 152 6.23 -3.01 -5.01
C HIS A 152 6.10 -4.20 -5.97
N ALA A 153 5.53 -3.96 -7.16
CA ALA A 153 5.33 -5.02 -8.15
C ALA A 153 6.65 -5.60 -8.66
N VAL A 154 7.62 -4.73 -9.00
CA VAL A 154 8.94 -5.14 -9.49
C VAL A 154 9.68 -5.95 -8.43
N GLU A 155 9.82 -5.45 -7.20
CA GLU A 155 10.53 -6.14 -6.14
C GLU A 155 9.85 -7.47 -5.76
N ALA A 156 8.52 -7.51 -5.70
CA ALA A 156 7.79 -8.75 -5.49
C ALA A 156 8.02 -9.77 -6.61
N TYR A 157 8.22 -9.31 -7.87
CA TYR A 157 8.48 -10.20 -9.01
C TYR A 157 9.90 -10.74 -9.02
N ILE A 158 10.90 -9.86 -8.83
CA ILE A 158 12.32 -10.26 -8.86
C ILE A 158 12.75 -11.02 -7.60
N GLY A 159 12.03 -10.86 -6.49
CA GLY A 159 12.31 -11.51 -5.22
C GLY A 159 12.37 -13.04 -5.32
N ARG A 160 12.90 -13.68 -4.27
CA ARG A 160 13.02 -15.15 -4.19
C ARG A 160 11.77 -15.84 -3.66
N SER A 161 10.95 -15.13 -2.89
CA SER A 161 9.73 -15.65 -2.24
C SER A 161 8.51 -15.62 -3.14
N THR A 162 8.67 -15.51 -4.46
CA THR A 162 7.55 -15.39 -5.40
C THR A 162 6.82 -16.71 -5.62
N THR A 163 5.52 -16.63 -5.82
CA THR A 163 4.65 -17.74 -6.24
C THR A 163 4.12 -17.48 -7.64
N LYS A 164 3.53 -18.50 -8.29
CA LYS A 164 2.85 -18.31 -9.59
C LYS A 164 1.77 -17.22 -9.51
N LYS A 165 1.03 -17.18 -8.38
CA LYS A 165 -0.03 -16.18 -8.15
C LYS A 165 0.53 -14.77 -8.00
N THR A 166 1.57 -14.60 -7.18
CA THR A 166 2.16 -13.27 -6.94
C THR A 166 2.87 -12.73 -8.18
N ARG A 167 3.55 -13.59 -8.96
CA ARG A 167 4.13 -13.19 -10.24
C ARG A 167 3.08 -12.68 -11.22
N LYS A 168 1.94 -13.39 -11.36
CA LYS A 168 0.84 -12.96 -12.22
C LYS A 168 0.27 -11.61 -11.78
N ALA A 169 0.12 -11.40 -10.48
CA ALA A 169 -0.36 -10.13 -9.94
C ALA A 169 0.65 -8.99 -10.19
N ALA A 170 1.95 -9.23 -9.96
CA ALA A 170 3.00 -8.25 -10.20
C ALA A 170 3.07 -7.80 -11.67
N LEU A 171 3.07 -8.75 -12.63
CA LEU A 171 3.04 -8.42 -14.06
C LEU A 171 1.80 -7.63 -14.44
N LYS A 172 0.63 -7.98 -13.88
CA LYS A 172 -0.60 -7.22 -14.12
C LYS A 172 -0.54 -5.80 -13.57
N ALA A 173 0.07 -5.61 -12.40
CA ALA A 173 0.32 -4.28 -11.84
C ALA A 173 1.22 -3.45 -12.75
N VAL A 174 2.36 -3.99 -13.18
CA VAL A 174 3.29 -3.31 -14.11
C VAL A 174 2.57 -2.91 -15.39
N GLN A 175 1.87 -3.83 -16.05
CA GLN A 175 1.09 -3.53 -17.25
C GLN A 175 0.13 -2.36 -17.08
N LEU A 176 -0.63 -2.36 -15.97
CA LEU A 176 -1.60 -1.30 -15.71
C LEU A 176 -0.94 0.04 -15.41
N ILE A 177 0.18 0.05 -14.68
CA ILE A 177 0.92 1.29 -14.35
C ILE A 177 1.48 1.93 -15.62
N PHE A 178 2.20 1.18 -16.45
CA PHE A 178 2.78 1.72 -17.67
C PHE A 178 1.71 2.25 -18.64
N ALA A 179 0.57 1.59 -18.73
CA ALA A 179 -0.52 2.00 -19.60
C ALA A 179 -1.30 3.23 -19.08
N ASN A 180 -1.26 3.55 -17.78
CA ASN A 180 -2.23 4.51 -17.21
C ASN A 180 -1.61 5.60 -16.32
N LEU A 181 -0.40 5.43 -15.76
CA LEU A 181 0.16 6.39 -14.80
C LEU A 181 0.34 7.77 -15.43
N GLN A 182 0.89 7.85 -16.63
CA GLN A 182 1.10 9.11 -17.33
C GLN A 182 -0.23 9.83 -17.60
N THR A 183 -1.25 9.10 -18.05
CA THR A 183 -2.59 9.66 -18.26
C THR A 183 -3.20 10.17 -16.95
N ALA A 184 -3.13 9.38 -15.86
CA ALA A 184 -3.64 9.78 -14.56
C ALA A 184 -2.88 10.97 -13.96
N TYR A 185 -1.60 11.13 -14.29
CA TYR A 185 -0.78 12.28 -13.89
C TYR A 185 -1.20 13.58 -14.59
N HIS A 186 -1.39 13.55 -15.93
CA HIS A 186 -1.73 14.72 -16.72
C HIS A 186 -3.21 15.09 -16.66
N ASP A 187 -4.08 14.08 -16.55
CA ASP A 187 -5.53 14.24 -16.45
C ASP A 187 -6.10 13.47 -15.27
N GLY A 188 -6.19 14.16 -14.13
CA GLY A 188 -6.77 13.61 -12.91
C GLY A 188 -8.26 13.26 -13.01
N ASN A 189 -8.97 13.76 -14.02
CA ASN A 189 -10.39 13.48 -14.26
C ASN A 189 -10.59 12.23 -15.14
N ASN A 190 -9.55 11.64 -15.67
CA ASN A 190 -9.65 10.41 -16.43
C ASN A 190 -9.95 9.22 -15.49
N MET A 191 -11.24 8.94 -15.29
CA MET A 191 -11.70 7.90 -14.36
C MET A 191 -11.26 6.49 -14.76
N THR A 192 -11.05 6.24 -16.05
CA THR A 192 -10.50 4.96 -16.50
C THR A 192 -9.06 4.79 -16.06
N ALA A 193 -8.22 5.81 -16.22
CA ALA A 193 -6.85 5.78 -15.74
C ALA A 193 -6.79 5.69 -14.21
N ARG A 194 -7.60 6.46 -13.47
CA ARG A 194 -7.71 6.38 -11.99
C ARG A 194 -8.12 4.99 -11.53
N LYS A 195 -9.14 4.40 -12.14
CA LYS A 195 -9.58 3.03 -11.85
C LYS A 195 -8.47 2.01 -12.07
N ASN A 196 -7.77 2.11 -13.21
CA ASN A 196 -6.69 1.21 -13.55
C ASN A 196 -5.50 1.35 -12.59
N MET A 197 -5.19 2.58 -12.13
CA MET A 197 -4.14 2.81 -11.13
C MET A 197 -4.52 2.21 -9.76
N LEU A 198 -5.78 2.31 -9.31
CA LEU A 198 -6.24 1.63 -8.10
C LEU A 198 -6.11 0.11 -8.22
N HIS A 199 -6.52 -0.47 -9.35
CA HIS A 199 -6.32 -1.89 -9.59
C HIS A 199 -4.84 -2.27 -9.62
N ALA A 200 -3.98 -1.42 -10.19
CA ALA A 200 -2.53 -1.66 -10.20
C ALA A 200 -1.96 -1.71 -8.78
N SER A 201 -2.31 -0.73 -7.94
CA SER A 201 -1.94 -0.70 -6.52
C SER A 201 -2.42 -1.97 -5.78
N TYR A 202 -3.68 -2.36 -6.00
CA TYR A 202 -4.25 -3.59 -5.44
C TYR A 202 -3.45 -4.84 -5.86
N TYR A 203 -3.15 -5.00 -7.16
CA TYR A 203 -2.38 -6.14 -7.63
C TYR A 203 -0.94 -6.14 -7.12
N ALA A 204 -0.30 -4.97 -7.06
CA ALA A 204 1.01 -4.81 -6.43
C ALA A 204 0.98 -5.23 -4.95
N GLY A 205 -0.06 -4.82 -4.23
CA GLY A 205 -0.31 -5.19 -2.85
C GLY A 205 -0.49 -6.70 -2.66
N VAL A 206 -1.27 -7.36 -3.50
CA VAL A 206 -1.43 -8.83 -3.51
C VAL A 206 -0.08 -9.52 -3.75
N ALA A 207 0.77 -8.95 -4.61
CA ALA A 207 2.07 -9.52 -4.90
C ALA A 207 3.02 -9.40 -3.71
N PHE A 208 3.26 -8.19 -3.20
CA PHE A 208 4.27 -7.98 -2.17
C PHE A 208 3.86 -8.52 -0.78
N THR A 209 2.57 -8.61 -0.49
CA THR A 209 2.09 -9.15 0.80
C THR A 209 2.62 -10.57 1.07
N ILE A 210 2.82 -11.36 0.04
CA ILE A 210 3.34 -12.73 0.16
C ILE A 210 4.82 -12.81 -0.26
N SER A 211 5.21 -12.02 -1.28
CA SER A 211 6.57 -12.09 -1.85
C SER A 211 7.55 -11.13 -1.18
N TYR A 212 7.03 -10.26 -0.30
CA TYR A 212 7.77 -9.19 0.36
C TYR A 212 8.26 -8.12 -0.62
N VAL A 213 8.90 -7.10 -0.07
CA VAL A 213 9.63 -6.05 -0.78
C VAL A 213 11.13 -6.32 -0.68
N GLY A 214 11.96 -5.56 -1.40
CA GLY A 214 13.38 -5.83 -1.51
C GLY A 214 14.27 -4.66 -1.03
N TYR A 215 15.40 -4.54 -1.72
CA TYR A 215 16.46 -3.60 -1.33
C TYR A 215 16.09 -2.14 -1.57
N VAL A 216 15.29 -1.84 -2.61
CA VAL A 216 14.80 -0.48 -2.87
C VAL A 216 14.03 0.04 -1.65
N HIS A 217 13.05 -0.73 -1.18
CA HIS A 217 12.27 -0.36 0.01
C HIS A 217 13.12 -0.29 1.28
N ALA A 218 14.10 -1.19 1.45
CA ALA A 218 14.98 -1.17 2.63
C ALA A 218 15.77 0.14 2.72
N VAL A 219 16.30 0.63 1.60
CA VAL A 219 17.01 1.92 1.53
C VAL A 219 16.04 3.09 1.66
N ALA A 220 14.90 3.06 0.95
CA ALA A 220 13.89 4.11 1.00
C ALA A 220 13.33 4.33 2.42
N HIS A 221 13.09 3.27 3.17
CA HIS A 221 12.67 3.35 4.58
C HIS A 221 13.72 4.06 5.45
N SER A 222 15.00 3.77 5.22
CA SER A 222 16.10 4.41 5.95
C SER A 222 16.21 5.89 5.63
N LEU A 223 16.09 6.28 4.35
CA LEU A 223 16.07 7.67 3.90
C LEU A 223 14.85 8.43 4.42
N GLY A 224 13.68 7.83 4.33
CA GLY A 224 12.44 8.40 4.86
C GLY A 224 12.49 8.59 6.38
N GLY A 225 13.06 7.63 7.12
CA GLY A 225 13.21 7.71 8.57
C GLY A 225 14.18 8.79 9.02
N LYS A 226 15.32 8.93 8.32
CA LYS A 226 16.38 9.88 8.71
C LYS A 226 16.17 11.31 8.17
N TYR A 227 15.69 11.42 6.94
CA TYR A 227 15.63 12.68 6.20
C TYR A 227 14.22 13.15 5.87
N ASN A 228 13.20 12.41 6.29
CA ASN A 228 11.79 12.70 6.02
C ASN A 228 11.46 12.81 4.50
N ILE A 229 12.20 12.06 3.66
CA ILE A 229 11.94 12.02 2.21
C ILE A 229 10.62 11.28 1.97
N PRO A 230 9.72 11.80 1.11
CA PRO A 230 8.50 11.11 0.75
C PRO A 230 8.79 9.71 0.19
N HIS A 231 8.09 8.69 0.73
CA HIS A 231 8.40 7.29 0.47
C HIS A 231 8.39 6.91 -1.02
N GLY A 232 7.30 7.26 -1.72
CA GLY A 232 7.20 6.96 -3.15
C GLY A 232 8.24 7.69 -4.01
N LEU A 233 8.67 8.90 -3.61
CA LEU A 233 9.76 9.61 -4.28
C LEU A 233 11.10 8.87 -4.08
N ALA A 234 11.39 8.44 -2.85
CA ALA A 234 12.60 7.67 -2.57
C ALA A 234 12.65 6.38 -3.39
N ASN A 235 11.54 5.64 -3.44
CA ASN A 235 11.43 4.42 -4.24
C ASN A 235 11.62 4.70 -5.74
N ALA A 236 11.02 5.76 -6.28
CA ALA A 236 11.14 6.14 -7.69
C ALA A 236 12.59 6.44 -8.11
N VAL A 237 13.34 7.12 -7.25
CA VAL A 237 14.75 7.46 -7.52
C VAL A 237 15.66 6.24 -7.36
N LEU A 238 15.41 5.39 -6.37
CA LEU A 238 16.27 4.25 -6.07
C LEU A 238 16.04 3.06 -7.02
N LEU A 239 14.81 2.88 -7.51
CA LEU A 239 14.45 1.72 -8.33
C LEU A 239 15.40 1.52 -9.54
N PRO A 240 15.63 2.48 -10.43
CA PRO A 240 16.50 2.29 -11.58
C PRO A 240 17.95 2.02 -11.19
N ILE A 241 18.42 2.57 -10.07
CA ILE A 241 19.79 2.35 -9.58
C ILE A 241 19.96 0.90 -9.14
N VAL A 242 19.04 0.41 -8.31
CA VAL A 242 19.09 -0.97 -7.79
C VAL A 242 18.87 -1.99 -8.91
N LEU A 243 18.01 -1.71 -9.88
CA LEU A 243 17.79 -2.63 -11.00
C LEU A 243 19.05 -2.77 -11.88
N ARG A 244 19.83 -1.71 -12.08
CA ARG A 244 21.12 -1.80 -12.78
C ARG A 244 22.10 -2.73 -12.06
N ASP A 245 22.17 -2.64 -10.73
CA ASP A 245 23.03 -3.54 -9.93
C ASP A 245 22.57 -5.00 -10.01
N TYR A 246 21.26 -5.23 -10.18
CA TYR A 246 20.69 -6.57 -10.26
C TYR A 246 20.66 -7.14 -11.68
N ALA A 247 20.93 -6.34 -12.72
CA ALA A 247 20.71 -6.67 -14.12
C ALA A 247 21.23 -8.07 -14.49
N ALA A 248 22.50 -8.38 -14.18
CA ALA A 248 23.09 -9.67 -14.49
C ALA A 248 22.41 -10.85 -13.78
N ALA A 249 21.96 -10.66 -12.54
CA ALA A 249 21.35 -11.73 -11.73
C ALA A 249 19.84 -11.89 -11.99
N ALA A 250 19.17 -10.90 -12.59
CA ALA A 250 17.74 -10.84 -12.74
C ALA A 250 17.25 -10.71 -14.20
N GLN A 251 18.14 -10.83 -15.20
CA GLN A 251 17.87 -10.58 -16.62
C GLN A 251 16.54 -11.14 -17.11
N ARG A 252 16.31 -12.45 -16.95
CA ARG A 252 15.07 -13.09 -17.39
C ARG A 252 13.82 -12.49 -16.72
N LYS A 253 13.90 -12.15 -15.44
CA LYS A 253 12.77 -11.56 -14.71
C LYS A 253 12.53 -10.10 -15.14
N LEU A 254 13.61 -9.36 -15.44
CA LEU A 254 13.51 -8.00 -15.99
C LEU A 254 12.95 -8.04 -17.41
N HIS A 255 13.31 -9.03 -18.22
CA HIS A 255 12.68 -9.25 -19.54
C HIS A 255 11.17 -9.47 -19.42
N ASP A 256 10.71 -10.37 -18.51
CA ASP A 256 9.29 -10.59 -18.28
C ASP A 256 8.57 -9.27 -17.86
N LEU A 257 9.22 -8.43 -17.05
CA LEU A 257 8.69 -7.13 -16.63
C LEU A 257 8.65 -6.13 -17.79
N ALA A 258 9.70 -6.08 -18.62
CA ALA A 258 9.75 -5.23 -19.83
C ALA A 258 8.65 -5.61 -20.83
N ASN A 259 8.42 -6.92 -21.03
CA ASN A 259 7.29 -7.41 -21.84
C ASN A 259 5.94 -6.96 -21.27
N ALA A 260 5.75 -7.08 -19.97
CA ALA A 260 4.50 -6.64 -19.31
C ALA A 260 4.30 -5.12 -19.40
N ALA A 261 5.39 -4.36 -19.40
CA ALA A 261 5.40 -2.89 -19.58
C ALA A 261 5.18 -2.45 -21.04
N GLY A 262 5.30 -3.37 -22.00
CA GLY A 262 5.28 -3.05 -23.43
C GLY A 262 6.55 -2.34 -23.93
N LEU A 263 7.69 -2.58 -23.25
CA LEU A 263 8.98 -1.96 -23.56
C LEU A 263 9.88 -2.87 -24.41
N SER A 264 9.64 -4.18 -24.44
CA SER A 264 10.43 -5.14 -25.21
C SER A 264 9.69 -5.60 -26.45
N ASP A 265 10.48 -5.96 -27.47
CA ASP A 265 10.03 -6.57 -28.71
C ASP A 265 10.21 -8.09 -28.66
N GLU A 266 9.46 -8.84 -29.49
CA GLU A 266 9.54 -10.31 -29.55
C GLU A 266 10.94 -10.85 -29.88
N ASN A 267 11.78 -10.03 -30.52
CA ASN A 267 13.14 -10.39 -30.93
C ASN A 267 14.23 -9.94 -29.94
N ASP A 268 13.84 -9.25 -28.86
CA ASP A 268 14.82 -8.82 -27.86
C ASP A 268 15.39 -10.00 -27.10
N THR A 269 16.70 -10.02 -26.92
CA THR A 269 17.35 -10.94 -25.98
C THR A 269 17.04 -10.51 -24.54
N ASP A 270 17.20 -11.45 -23.58
CA ASP A 270 16.99 -11.14 -22.16
C ASP A 270 17.85 -9.95 -21.69
N CYS A 271 19.04 -9.78 -22.24
CA CYS A 271 19.93 -8.67 -21.94
C CYS A 271 19.38 -7.34 -22.44
N VAL A 272 19.00 -7.27 -23.74
CA VAL A 272 18.46 -6.06 -24.37
C VAL A 272 17.15 -5.63 -23.72
N ALA A 273 16.23 -6.56 -23.49
CA ALA A 273 14.96 -6.26 -22.83
C ALA A 273 15.14 -5.78 -21.37
N ALA A 274 16.15 -6.28 -20.67
CA ALA A 274 16.44 -5.86 -19.29
C ALA A 274 17.07 -4.46 -19.19
N GLU A 275 17.63 -3.92 -20.28
CA GLU A 275 18.21 -2.58 -20.33
C GLU A 275 17.19 -1.50 -20.71
N LYS A 276 16.08 -1.86 -21.34
CA LYS A 276 14.95 -0.97 -21.67
C LYS A 276 14.09 -0.63 -20.44
#